data_8c478a832ebb4fee030ed2703710da77
#
_entry.id   8c478a832ebb4fee030ed2703710da77
#
_cell.length_a   1.000
_cell.length_b   1.000
_cell.length_c   1.000
_cell.angle_alpha   90.00
_cell.angle_beta   90.00
_cell.angle_gamma   90.00
#
_symmetry.space_group_name_H-M   'P 1'
#
loop_
_entity.id
_entity.type
_entity.pdbx_description
1 polymer ?
#
loop_
_entity_poly.entity_id
_entity_poly.type
_entity_poly.pdbx_seq_one_letter_code
_entity_poly.pdbx_strand_id
1 'polypeptide(L)'
;MILKPDTVRRGLVGEVLSRFEAKGLTIVAMEHRTAGGAIADEHYEEHVDQHFYPPLRAFVTGGPLVVLVLEGDEAIEVVRGLNGATDGRKAAPGTIRGDLSLSNRCLLYTSPSPRD
;
A
#
# COMPACT_ATOMS: atom_id res chain seq x y z
N MET A 1 -1.97 -0.36 6.81
CA MET A 1 -2.08 -0.68 5.37
C MET A 1 -2.66 0.50 4.61
N ILE A 2 -1.99 0.91 3.56
CA ILE A 2 -2.44 2.03 2.74
C ILE A 2 -2.53 1.57 1.29
N LEU A 3 -3.69 1.80 0.67
CA LEU A 3 -3.87 1.65 -0.76
C LEU A 3 -3.63 3.02 -1.38
N LYS A 4 -2.55 3.16 -2.13
CA LYS A 4 -2.11 4.45 -2.66
C LYS A 4 -3.05 5.00 -3.73
N PRO A 5 -2.94 6.29 -4.07
CA PRO A 5 -3.88 6.92 -5.01
C PRO A 5 -4.03 6.21 -6.36
N ASP A 6 -2.98 5.58 -6.88
CA ASP A 6 -3.09 4.84 -8.15
C ASP A 6 -4.03 3.65 -8.05
N THR A 7 -4.07 2.96 -6.90
CA THR A 7 -5.01 1.87 -6.66
C THR A 7 -6.44 2.37 -6.74
N VAL A 8 -6.71 3.53 -6.13
CA VAL A 8 -8.04 4.13 -6.16
C VAL A 8 -8.41 4.55 -7.58
N ARG A 9 -7.52 5.25 -8.28
CA ARG A 9 -7.77 5.71 -9.65
C ARG A 9 -8.01 4.55 -10.63
N ARG A 10 -7.30 3.45 -10.44
CA ARG A 10 -7.41 2.27 -11.31
C ARG A 10 -8.62 1.40 -10.99
N GLY A 11 -9.38 1.74 -9.94
CA GLY A 11 -10.55 0.95 -9.54
C GLY A 11 -10.18 -0.41 -8.96
N LEU A 12 -9.03 -0.54 -8.32
CA LEU A 12 -8.53 -1.82 -7.80
C LEU A 12 -8.76 -2.01 -6.30
N VAL A 13 -9.39 -1.06 -5.62
CA VAL A 13 -9.64 -1.17 -4.17
C VAL A 13 -10.40 -2.44 -3.85
N GLY A 14 -11.49 -2.72 -4.57
CA GLY A 14 -12.29 -3.91 -4.34
C GLY A 14 -11.50 -5.21 -4.55
N GLU A 15 -10.67 -5.26 -5.60
CA GLU A 15 -9.85 -6.43 -5.87
C GLU A 15 -8.85 -6.71 -4.74
N VAL A 16 -8.20 -5.67 -4.24
CA VAL A 16 -7.25 -5.79 -3.14
C VAL A 16 -7.93 -6.23 -1.86
N LEU A 17 -9.04 -5.58 -1.50
CA LEU A 17 -9.81 -5.95 -0.30
C LEU A 17 -10.30 -7.39 -0.37
N SER A 18 -10.78 -7.80 -1.55
CA SER A 18 -11.25 -9.16 -1.78
C SER A 18 -10.16 -10.20 -1.49
N ARG A 19 -8.93 -9.92 -1.87
CA ARG A 19 -7.81 -10.85 -1.61
C ARG A 19 -7.51 -10.99 -0.13
N PHE A 20 -7.58 -9.90 0.63
CA PHE A 20 -7.38 -9.96 2.09
C PHE A 20 -8.51 -10.72 2.76
N GLU A 21 -9.75 -10.45 2.41
CA GLU A 21 -10.90 -11.14 3.00
C GLU A 21 -10.93 -12.62 2.62
N ALA A 22 -10.63 -12.94 1.37
CA ALA A 22 -10.59 -14.33 0.92
C ALA A 22 -9.55 -15.14 1.68
N LYS A 23 -8.45 -14.52 2.08
CA LYS A 23 -7.42 -15.18 2.88
C LYS A 23 -7.85 -15.44 4.32
N GLY A 24 -8.84 -14.72 4.81
CA GLY A 24 -9.34 -14.85 6.17
C GLY A 24 -9.03 -13.67 7.09
N LEU A 25 -8.47 -12.60 6.53
CA LEU A 25 -8.23 -11.38 7.31
C LEU A 25 -9.54 -10.60 7.47
N THR A 26 -9.68 -9.92 8.62
CA THR A 26 -10.84 -9.08 8.88
C THR A 26 -10.46 -7.62 8.70
N ILE A 27 -11.26 -6.87 7.96
CA ILE A 27 -11.10 -5.42 7.84
C ILE A 27 -11.83 -4.80 9.03
N VAL A 28 -11.08 -4.24 9.98
CA VAL A 28 -11.68 -3.67 11.20
C VAL A 28 -11.85 -2.16 11.13
N ALA A 29 -11.15 -1.49 10.24
CA ALA A 29 -11.31 -0.05 10.00
C ALA A 29 -10.88 0.26 8.57
N MET A 30 -11.56 1.22 7.96
CA MET A 30 -11.26 1.66 6.60
C MET A 30 -11.65 3.13 6.45
N GLU A 31 -10.78 3.92 5.82
CA GLU A 31 -11.02 5.33 5.61
C GLU A 31 -10.49 5.76 4.24
N HIS A 32 -11.34 6.44 3.48
CA HIS A 32 -10.98 7.05 2.20
C HIS A 32 -10.63 8.51 2.48
N ARG A 33 -9.40 8.92 2.16
CA ARG A 33 -8.93 10.27 2.49
C ARG A 33 -7.84 10.74 1.54
N THR A 34 -7.57 12.04 1.54
CA THR A 34 -6.47 12.63 0.79
C THR A 34 -5.36 13.01 1.78
N ALA A 35 -4.14 12.55 1.50
CA ALA A 35 -2.99 12.91 2.31
C ALA A 35 -2.39 14.22 1.82
N GLY A 36 -2.19 15.16 2.73
CA GLY A 36 -1.45 16.39 2.44
C GLY A 36 0.06 16.15 2.49
N GLY A 37 0.83 17.12 2.00
CA GLY A 37 2.28 17.03 1.98
C GLY A 37 2.91 16.83 3.36
N ALA A 38 2.39 17.53 4.38
CA ALA A 38 2.91 17.40 5.74
C ALA A 38 2.69 16.00 6.30
N ILE A 39 1.55 15.37 6.00
CA ILE A 39 1.26 14.01 6.42
C ILE A 39 2.18 13.01 5.71
N ALA A 40 2.42 13.22 4.41
CA ALA A 40 3.33 12.38 3.65
C ALA A 40 4.76 12.47 4.20
N ASP A 41 5.23 13.66 4.53
CA ASP A 41 6.56 13.89 5.09
C ASP A 41 6.71 13.18 6.45
N GLU A 42 5.69 13.26 7.29
CA GLU A 42 5.70 12.55 8.57
C GLU A 42 5.71 11.05 8.40
N HIS A 43 4.89 10.53 7.50
CA HIS A 43 4.80 9.08 7.23
C HIS A 43 6.10 8.50 6.70
N TYR A 44 6.81 9.24 5.86
CA TYR A 44 8.05 8.83 5.22
C TYR A 44 9.27 9.56 5.78
N GLU A 45 9.26 9.98 7.05
CA GLU A 45 10.31 10.87 7.57
C GLU A 45 11.73 10.33 7.41
N GLU A 46 11.92 9.02 7.45
CA GLU A 46 13.24 8.43 7.22
C GLU A 46 13.70 8.49 5.76
N HIS A 47 12.82 8.89 4.85
CA HIS A 47 13.10 8.98 3.41
C HIS A 47 13.11 10.40 2.87
N VAL A 48 12.75 11.40 3.67
CA VAL A 48 12.55 12.78 3.20
C VAL A 48 13.78 13.35 2.50
N ASP A 49 14.97 13.01 2.97
CA ASP A 49 16.23 13.53 2.41
C ASP A 49 16.77 12.69 1.24
N GLN A 50 16.08 11.62 0.86
CA GLN A 50 16.53 10.75 -0.21
C GLN A 50 16.15 11.33 -1.59
N HIS A 51 16.99 11.06 -2.58
CA HIS A 51 16.75 11.56 -3.94
C HIS A 51 15.45 11.06 -4.58
N PHE A 52 14.95 9.91 -4.15
CA PHE A 52 13.70 9.33 -4.66
C PHE A 52 12.46 9.90 -3.99
N TYR A 53 12.60 10.69 -2.93
CA TYR A 53 11.44 11.12 -2.15
C TYR A 53 10.53 12.14 -2.85
N PRO A 54 11.05 13.17 -3.53
CA PRO A 54 10.14 14.14 -4.19
C PRO A 54 9.13 13.48 -5.14
N PRO A 55 9.51 12.55 -6.04
CA PRO A 55 8.51 11.87 -6.85
C PRO A 55 7.58 10.96 -6.03
N LEU A 56 8.06 10.33 -4.97
CA LEU A 56 7.22 9.53 -4.08
C LEU A 56 6.18 10.40 -3.37
N ARG A 57 6.60 11.55 -2.84
CA ARG A 57 5.71 12.52 -2.19
C ARG A 57 4.61 12.99 -3.14
N ALA A 58 4.99 13.40 -4.34
CA ALA A 58 4.03 13.82 -5.35
C ALA A 58 3.05 12.71 -5.70
N PHE A 59 3.52 11.48 -5.79
CA PHE A 59 2.69 10.32 -6.09
C PHE A 59 1.65 10.07 -5.00
N VAL A 60 2.09 10.05 -3.73
CA VAL A 60 1.20 9.76 -2.59
C VAL A 60 0.18 10.86 -2.35
N THR A 61 0.55 12.12 -2.60
CA THR A 61 -0.35 13.25 -2.42
C THR A 61 -1.20 13.56 -3.66
N GLY A 62 -1.07 12.78 -4.72
CA GLY A 62 -1.70 13.04 -6.02
C GLY A 62 -3.19 12.73 -6.11
N GLY A 63 -3.84 12.29 -5.02
CA GLY A 63 -5.27 11.98 -5.02
C GLY A 63 -5.67 11.23 -3.76
N PRO A 64 -6.95 10.82 -3.67
CA PRO A 64 -7.44 10.07 -2.51
C PRO A 64 -6.78 8.70 -2.41
N LEU A 65 -6.58 8.27 -1.17
CA LEU A 65 -6.07 6.94 -0.84
C LEU A 65 -7.01 6.27 0.15
N VAL A 66 -6.80 4.98 0.39
CA VAL A 66 -7.57 4.23 1.37
C VAL A 66 -6.63 3.71 2.45
N VAL A 67 -6.95 4.03 3.71
CA VAL A 67 -6.24 3.52 4.88
C VAL A 67 -7.10 2.43 5.50
N LEU A 68 -6.51 1.29 5.80
CA LEU A 68 -7.25 0.22 6.47
C LEU A 68 -6.42 -0.49 7.53
N VAL A 69 -7.14 -1.07 8.49
CA VAL A 69 -6.58 -1.92 9.52
C VAL A 69 -7.10 -3.33 9.30
N LEU A 70 -6.18 -4.25 9.17
CA LEU A 70 -6.48 -5.67 8.99
C LEU A 70 -6.12 -6.44 10.25
N GLU A 71 -6.96 -7.41 10.61
CA GLU A 71 -6.77 -8.23 11.79
C GLU A 71 -6.84 -9.71 11.43
N GLY A 72 -5.98 -10.50 12.04
CA GLY A 72 -5.95 -11.94 11.86
C GLY A 72 -4.69 -12.54 12.47
N ASP A 73 -4.62 -13.86 12.53
CA ASP A 73 -3.45 -14.56 13.04
C ASP A 73 -2.24 -14.25 12.13
N GLU A 74 -1.16 -13.77 12.74
CA GLU A 74 0.05 -13.39 12.03
C GLU A 74 -0.21 -12.44 10.87
N ALA A 75 -1.09 -11.47 11.08
CA ALA A 75 -1.58 -10.57 10.03
C ALA A 75 -0.47 -9.87 9.27
N ILE A 76 0.58 -9.42 9.95
CA ILE A 76 1.69 -8.71 9.29
C ILE A 76 2.36 -9.61 8.24
N GLU A 77 2.71 -10.82 8.61
CA GLU A 77 3.36 -11.76 7.69
C GLU A 77 2.43 -12.19 6.56
N VAL A 78 1.16 -12.44 6.88
CA VAL A 78 0.16 -12.85 5.90
C VAL A 78 -0.05 -11.74 4.88
N VAL A 79 -0.21 -10.50 5.32
CA VAL A 79 -0.38 -9.35 4.43
C VAL A 79 0.84 -9.16 3.54
N ARG A 80 2.04 -9.27 4.10
CA ARG A 80 3.27 -9.17 3.32
C ARG A 80 3.37 -10.25 2.25
N GLY A 81 3.00 -11.47 2.59
CA GLY A 81 2.98 -12.59 1.63
C GLY A 81 1.99 -12.35 0.51
N LEU A 82 0.80 -11.83 0.82
CA LEU A 82 -0.21 -11.51 -0.19
C LEU A 82 0.22 -10.34 -1.07
N ASN A 83 0.87 -9.33 -0.50
CA ASN A 83 1.32 -8.17 -1.26
C ASN A 83 2.49 -8.51 -2.19
N GLY A 84 3.39 -9.37 -1.77
CA GLY A 84 4.57 -9.74 -2.54
C GLY A 84 5.71 -8.73 -2.38
N ALA A 85 6.76 -8.93 -3.17
CA ALA A 85 7.94 -8.08 -3.15
C ALA A 85 7.58 -6.62 -3.43
N THR A 86 8.31 -5.69 -2.83
CA THR A 86 8.05 -4.25 -2.96
C THR A 86 8.05 -3.78 -4.41
N ASP A 87 8.98 -4.28 -5.23
CA ASP A 87 9.00 -3.96 -6.65
C ASP A 87 8.06 -4.93 -7.39
N GLY A 88 6.93 -4.39 -7.87
CA GLY A 88 5.92 -5.20 -8.57
C GLY A 88 6.45 -5.91 -9.81
N ARG A 89 7.49 -5.38 -10.43
CA ARG A 89 8.11 -6.02 -11.61
C ARG A 89 8.81 -7.33 -11.23
N LYS A 90 9.23 -7.46 -9.97
CA LYS A 90 9.95 -8.63 -9.44
C LYS A 90 9.09 -9.50 -8.54
N ALA A 91 7.91 -9.04 -8.18
CA ALA A 91 7.01 -9.79 -7.32
C ALA A 91 6.46 -11.01 -8.05
N ALA A 92 6.26 -12.11 -7.32
CA ALA A 92 5.76 -13.34 -7.91
C ALA A 92 4.32 -13.17 -8.43
N PRO A 93 3.98 -13.76 -9.57
CA PRO A 93 2.59 -13.82 -10.02
C PRO A 93 1.72 -14.46 -8.93
N GLY A 94 0.50 -13.98 -8.78
CA GLY A 94 -0.40 -14.39 -7.72
C GLY A 94 -0.38 -13.47 -6.50
N THR A 95 0.70 -12.73 -6.29
CA THR A 95 0.74 -11.68 -5.28
C THR A 95 0.06 -10.42 -5.81
N ILE A 96 -0.37 -9.55 -4.91
CA ILE A 96 -1.04 -8.30 -5.30
C ILE A 96 -0.12 -7.46 -6.17
N ARG A 97 1.10 -7.23 -5.74
CA ARG A 97 2.07 -6.45 -6.52
C ARG A 97 2.49 -7.16 -7.81
N GLY A 98 2.63 -8.47 -7.76
CA GLY A 98 2.98 -9.25 -8.96
C GLY A 98 1.93 -9.19 -10.03
N ASP A 99 0.66 -9.19 -9.66
CA ASP A 99 -0.45 -9.15 -10.61
C ASP A 99 -0.80 -7.73 -11.07
N LEU A 100 -0.62 -6.73 -10.21
CA LEU A 100 -1.24 -5.41 -10.41
C LEU A 100 -0.26 -4.25 -10.48
N SER A 101 1.01 -4.43 -10.17
CA SER A 101 1.98 -3.34 -10.12
C SER A 101 3.18 -3.58 -11.03
N LEU A 102 3.58 -2.53 -11.75
CA LEU A 102 4.78 -2.54 -12.58
C LEU A 102 5.88 -1.62 -12.04
N SER A 103 5.81 -1.23 -10.76
CA SER A 103 6.81 -0.34 -10.20
C SER A 103 7.07 -0.66 -8.74
N ASN A 104 8.08 0.00 -8.17
CA ASN A 104 8.43 -0.16 -6.76
C ASN A 104 7.72 0.84 -5.83
N ARG A 105 6.86 1.71 -6.36
CA ARG A 105 6.17 2.75 -5.57
C ARG A 105 4.66 2.77 -5.70
N CYS A 106 4.11 1.88 -6.54
CA CYS A 106 2.67 1.82 -6.78
C CYS A 106 1.94 0.96 -5.77
N LEU A 107 0.62 1.13 -5.72
CA LEU A 107 -0.42 0.37 -5.04
C LEU A 107 -0.45 0.52 -3.53
N LEU A 108 0.52 -0.04 -2.81
CA LEU A 108 0.33 -0.34 -1.40
C LEU A 108 1.50 0.12 -0.55
N TYR A 109 1.20 0.47 0.68
CA TYR A 109 2.17 0.58 1.74
C TYR A 109 1.67 -0.20 2.95
N THR A 110 2.49 -1.08 3.51
CA THR A 110 2.13 -1.90 4.65
C THR A 110 2.66 -1.29 5.94
N SER A 111 1.75 -0.90 6.84
CA SER A 111 2.08 -0.42 8.16
C SER A 111 1.59 -1.44 9.19
N PRO A 112 2.29 -1.69 10.26
CA PRO A 112 3.43 -0.98 10.82
C PRO A 112 4.80 -1.46 10.35
N SER A 113 4.92 -1.93 9.15
CA SER A 113 6.22 -2.39 8.69
C SER A 113 7.09 -1.22 8.24
N PRO A 114 8.08 -0.81 9.01
CA PRO A 114 8.90 0.35 8.64
C PRO A 114 9.91 0.06 7.54
N ARG A 115 9.97 -1.18 7.09
CA ARG A 115 10.96 -1.60 6.10
C ARG A 115 10.42 -1.89 4.72
N ASP A 116 9.16 -1.71 4.54
CA ASP A 116 8.52 -1.98 3.24
C ASP A 116 8.69 -0.83 2.27
#